data_beaade9d39f7bef0c6c3dad318c0dc26
#
_entry.id   beaade9d39f7bef0c6c3dad318c0dc26
#
_cell.length_a   1.000
_cell.length_b   1.000
_cell.length_c   1.000
_cell.angle_alpha   90.00
_cell.angle_beta   90.00
_cell.angle_gamma   90.00
#
_symmetry.space_group_name_H-M   'P 1'
#
loop_
_entity.id
_entity.type
_entity.pdbx_description
1 polymer ?
#
loop_
_entity_poly.entity_id
_entity_poly.type
_entity_poly.pdbx_seq_one_letter_code
_entity_poly.pdbx_strand_id
1 'polypeptide(L)'
;MLISFKQLKQKYNMNISGVIHIGAHFGQEAKDYVDNGITEMVFFEPLSENLKVLEENLSYVAMDANVMIYPVALGNEEKEVEMYVSNRDRMCSSVLKPKVVLEQYPDITFDERETVEMMRLDDTDLEFDNFNFLNIDVQGYELEVLKGGAKTLEGIDYIYTEINRAEVYENTPHVDELDTYLKPYGFTRVESDWAGDTWGDGLYVKEKSNV
;
A
#
# COMPACT_ATOMS: atom_id res chain seq x y z
N MET A 1 6.36 1.39 6.65
CA MET A 1 7.34 2.12 5.78
C MET A 1 8.75 1.99 6.35
N LEU A 2 9.75 1.55 5.55
CA LEU A 2 11.18 1.49 5.94
C LEU A 2 11.79 2.90 5.96
N ILE A 3 11.39 3.77 5.05
CA ILE A 3 11.86 5.15 4.96
C ILE A 3 10.83 6.08 5.59
N SER A 4 11.26 6.96 6.48
CA SER A 4 10.36 7.93 7.12
C SER A 4 9.64 8.81 6.08
N PHE A 5 8.30 8.88 6.18
CA PHE A 5 7.47 9.74 5.33
C PHE A 5 7.93 11.20 5.34
N LYS A 6 8.28 11.73 6.52
CA LYS A 6 8.83 13.09 6.66
C LYS A 6 10.12 13.28 5.88
N GLN A 7 11.04 12.31 5.93
CA GLN A 7 12.31 12.38 5.20
C GLN A 7 12.08 12.39 3.70
N LEU A 8 11.20 11.51 3.19
CA LEU A 8 10.84 11.47 1.77
C LEU A 8 10.21 12.78 1.33
N LYS A 9 9.21 13.28 2.09
CA LYS A 9 8.53 14.55 1.80
C LYS A 9 9.49 15.71 1.68
N GLN A 10 10.48 15.80 2.58
CA GLN A 10 11.49 16.86 2.56
C GLN A 10 12.50 16.67 1.42
N LYS A 11 13.05 15.45 1.25
CA LYS A 11 14.09 15.16 0.26
C LYS A 11 13.63 15.41 -1.17
N TYR A 12 12.38 15.05 -1.49
CA TYR A 12 11.80 15.18 -2.83
C TYR A 12 10.87 16.39 -2.97
N ASN A 13 10.82 17.26 -1.94
CA ASN A 13 9.95 18.45 -1.91
C ASN A 13 8.51 18.12 -2.32
N MET A 14 7.95 17.02 -1.74
CA MET A 14 6.64 16.53 -2.13
C MET A 14 5.53 17.43 -1.61
N ASN A 15 4.65 17.87 -2.52
CA ASN A 15 3.42 18.57 -2.19
C ASN A 15 2.26 17.56 -2.23
N ILE A 16 1.86 17.07 -1.06
CA ILE A 16 0.86 16.01 -0.93
C ILE A 16 -0.46 16.63 -0.52
N SER A 17 -1.51 16.44 -1.34
CA SER A 17 -2.88 16.88 -1.08
C SER A 17 -3.63 15.91 -0.18
N GLY A 18 -3.48 14.62 -0.40
CA GLY A 18 -4.08 13.55 0.38
C GLY A 18 -3.41 12.21 0.11
N VAL A 19 -3.67 11.24 0.98
CA VAL A 19 -3.07 9.91 0.98
C VAL A 19 -4.13 8.85 0.80
N ILE A 20 -3.90 7.93 -0.14
CA ILE A 20 -4.60 6.64 -0.23
C ILE A 20 -3.64 5.57 0.28
N HIS A 21 -3.97 4.92 1.38
CA HIS A 21 -3.16 3.88 2.01
C HIS A 21 -3.83 2.51 1.83
N ILE A 22 -3.19 1.63 1.11
CA ILE A 22 -3.70 0.32 0.70
C ILE A 22 -2.90 -0.76 1.43
N GLY A 23 -3.59 -1.61 2.21
CA GLY A 23 -2.98 -2.52 3.17
C GLY A 23 -2.62 -1.77 4.46
N ALA A 24 -3.60 -1.08 5.03
CA ALA A 24 -3.37 -0.12 6.12
C ALA A 24 -3.03 -0.77 7.46
N HIS A 25 -3.32 -2.06 7.63
CA HIS A 25 -3.10 -2.80 8.87
C HIS A 25 -3.73 -2.06 10.08
N PHE A 26 -2.94 -1.67 11.08
CA PHE A 26 -3.39 -0.90 12.25
C PHE A 26 -3.31 0.63 12.07
N GLY A 27 -2.95 1.12 10.88
CA GLY A 27 -2.82 2.55 10.58
C GLY A 27 -1.61 3.23 11.24
N GLN A 28 -0.51 2.51 11.39
CA GLN A 28 0.70 3.00 12.08
C GLN A 28 1.26 4.29 11.47
N GLU A 29 1.15 4.45 10.14
CA GLU A 29 1.63 5.61 9.38
C GLU A 29 0.72 6.83 9.49
N ALA A 30 -0.53 6.67 9.95
CA ALA A 30 -1.51 7.77 10.02
C ALA A 30 -0.99 8.96 10.83
N LYS A 31 -0.30 8.67 11.95
CA LYS A 31 0.31 9.72 12.76
C LYS A 31 1.36 10.52 11.99
N ASP A 32 2.18 9.85 11.20
CA ASP A 32 3.20 10.53 10.39
C ASP A 32 2.55 11.40 9.30
N TYR A 33 1.43 10.99 8.72
CA TYR A 33 0.67 11.81 7.79
C TYR A 33 0.15 13.08 8.45
N VAL A 34 -0.54 12.95 9.59
CA VAL A 34 -1.08 14.09 10.37
C VAL A 34 0.04 15.03 10.82
N ASP A 35 1.13 14.53 11.37
CA ASP A 35 2.28 15.32 11.81
C ASP A 35 2.95 16.10 10.65
N ASN A 36 2.72 15.68 9.42
CA ASN A 36 3.21 16.34 8.20
C ASN A 36 2.15 17.16 7.47
N GLY A 37 1.00 17.39 8.12
CA GLY A 37 -0.05 18.31 7.65
C GLY A 37 -1.01 17.70 6.62
N ILE A 38 -1.10 16.38 6.53
CA ILE A 38 -2.08 15.69 5.67
C ILE A 38 -3.40 15.59 6.44
N THR A 39 -4.48 16.05 5.81
CA THR A 39 -5.84 16.05 6.37
C THR A 39 -6.85 15.24 5.57
N GLU A 40 -6.48 14.79 4.37
CA GLU A 40 -7.30 13.94 3.51
C GLU A 40 -6.67 12.55 3.44
N MET A 41 -7.33 11.52 3.98
CA MET A 41 -6.79 10.18 4.07
C MET A 41 -7.85 9.12 3.78
N VAL A 42 -7.47 8.11 3.01
CA VAL A 42 -8.27 6.92 2.76
C VAL A 42 -7.44 5.69 3.11
N PHE A 43 -8.05 4.75 3.82
CA PHE A 43 -7.42 3.50 4.25
C PHE A 43 -8.20 2.31 3.71
N PHE A 44 -7.49 1.36 3.12
CA PHE A 44 -8.02 0.06 2.69
C PHE A 44 -7.39 -1.03 3.54
N GLU A 45 -8.22 -1.78 4.27
CA GLU A 45 -7.79 -2.90 5.10
C GLU A 45 -8.87 -3.99 5.08
N PRO A 46 -8.60 -5.17 4.53
CA PRO A 46 -9.60 -6.21 4.38
C PRO A 46 -9.87 -7.06 5.63
N LEU A 47 -8.86 -7.22 6.53
CA LEU A 47 -8.98 -8.15 7.64
C LEU A 47 -9.80 -7.56 8.79
N SER A 48 -10.84 -8.26 9.20
CA SER A 48 -11.83 -7.80 10.17
C SER A 48 -11.25 -7.40 11.54
N GLU A 49 -10.23 -8.12 12.02
CA GLU A 49 -9.58 -7.80 13.30
C GLU A 49 -8.65 -6.59 13.18
N ASN A 50 -7.97 -6.42 12.02
CA ASN A 50 -7.15 -5.24 11.77
C ASN A 50 -8.01 -3.99 11.69
N LEU A 51 -9.17 -4.07 11.02
CA LEU A 51 -10.11 -2.96 10.90
C LEU A 51 -10.52 -2.38 12.25
N LYS A 52 -10.83 -3.22 13.23
CA LYS A 52 -11.21 -2.77 14.58
C LYS A 52 -10.11 -1.93 15.22
N VAL A 53 -8.85 -2.37 15.08
CA VAL A 53 -7.69 -1.67 15.63
C VAL A 53 -7.40 -0.39 14.83
N LEU A 54 -7.53 -0.45 13.51
CA LEU A 54 -7.38 0.69 12.61
C LEU A 54 -8.37 1.80 12.96
N GLU A 55 -9.66 1.48 13.07
CA GLU A 55 -10.72 2.44 13.43
C GLU A 55 -10.44 3.09 14.79
N GLU A 56 -10.05 2.29 15.80
CA GLU A 56 -9.68 2.80 17.12
C GLU A 56 -8.49 3.76 17.03
N ASN A 57 -7.40 3.36 16.38
CA ASN A 57 -6.20 4.18 16.25
C ASN A 57 -6.47 5.50 15.50
N LEU A 58 -7.21 5.46 14.39
CA LEU A 58 -7.54 6.65 13.62
C LEU A 58 -8.42 7.62 14.38
N SER A 59 -9.31 7.12 15.24
CA SER A 59 -10.16 7.97 16.11
C SER A 59 -9.34 8.86 17.06
N TYR A 60 -8.13 8.43 17.43
CA TYR A 60 -7.23 9.20 18.30
C TYR A 60 -6.24 10.07 17.55
N VAL A 61 -5.69 9.58 16.42
CA VAL A 61 -4.57 10.27 15.75
C VAL A 61 -5.02 11.22 14.65
N ALA A 62 -6.21 11.03 14.09
CA ALA A 62 -6.70 11.76 12.93
C ALA A 62 -8.01 12.55 13.22
N MET A 63 -8.22 13.01 14.46
CA MET A 63 -9.46 13.68 14.90
C MET A 63 -9.84 14.92 14.07
N ASP A 64 -8.85 15.64 13.54
CA ASP A 64 -9.07 16.87 12.76
C ASP A 64 -8.87 16.62 11.23
N ALA A 65 -8.83 15.36 10.82
CA ALA A 65 -8.67 14.98 9.42
C ALA A 65 -9.96 14.36 8.86
N ASN A 66 -10.12 14.46 7.55
CA ASN A 66 -11.13 13.73 6.80
C ASN A 66 -10.62 12.33 6.49
N VAL A 67 -11.20 11.32 7.13
CA VAL A 67 -10.75 9.93 7.05
C VAL A 67 -11.86 9.04 6.52
N MET A 68 -11.56 8.25 5.50
CA MET A 68 -12.42 7.19 4.98
C MET A 68 -11.74 5.84 5.17
N ILE A 69 -12.51 4.80 5.49
CA ILE A 69 -12.02 3.43 5.66
C ILE A 69 -12.87 2.51 4.79
N TYR A 70 -12.21 1.70 3.96
CA TYR A 70 -12.84 0.69 3.12
C TYR A 70 -12.42 -0.71 3.61
N PRO A 71 -13.38 -1.55 4.06
CA PRO A 71 -13.12 -2.90 4.58
C PRO A 71 -12.96 -3.92 3.44
N VAL A 72 -12.10 -3.63 2.47
CA VAL A 72 -11.92 -4.46 1.27
C VAL A 72 -10.45 -4.59 0.89
N ALA A 73 -10.10 -5.69 0.26
CA ALA A 73 -8.84 -5.80 -0.48
C ALA A 73 -8.93 -5.05 -1.81
N LEU A 74 -7.80 -4.60 -2.33
CA LEU A 74 -7.73 -4.06 -3.68
C LEU A 74 -6.95 -4.99 -4.60
N GLY A 75 -7.39 -5.04 -5.86
CA GLY A 75 -6.78 -5.82 -6.93
C GLY A 75 -7.26 -5.38 -8.30
N ASN A 76 -7.05 -6.21 -9.34
CA ASN A 76 -7.40 -5.87 -10.72
C ASN A 76 -8.82 -6.29 -11.14
N GLU A 77 -9.59 -6.93 -10.25
CA GLU A 77 -10.95 -7.44 -10.52
C GLU A 77 -11.78 -7.44 -9.23
N GLU A 78 -13.10 -7.50 -9.39
CA GLU A 78 -14.06 -7.64 -8.28
C GLU A 78 -14.35 -9.12 -8.04
N LYS A 79 -14.06 -9.62 -6.83
CA LYS A 79 -14.31 -10.99 -6.41
C LYS A 79 -14.15 -11.18 -4.89
N GLU A 80 -14.66 -12.29 -4.36
CA GLU A 80 -14.22 -12.79 -3.06
C GLU A 80 -12.87 -13.50 -3.20
N VAL A 81 -11.96 -13.26 -2.24
CA VAL A 81 -10.65 -13.93 -2.17
C VAL A 81 -10.38 -14.45 -0.77
N GLU A 82 -9.64 -15.55 -0.70
CA GLU A 82 -9.14 -16.09 0.55
C GLU A 82 -7.75 -15.52 0.85
N MET A 83 -7.60 -14.88 2.01
CA MET A 83 -6.32 -14.38 2.50
C MET A 83 -5.64 -15.39 3.41
N TYR A 84 -4.33 -15.54 3.27
CA TYR A 84 -3.45 -16.23 4.21
C TYR A 84 -3.15 -15.26 5.36
N VAL A 85 -3.68 -15.57 6.56
CA VAL A 85 -3.54 -14.70 7.73
C VAL A 85 -2.34 -15.13 8.55
N SER A 86 -1.40 -14.18 8.77
CA SER A 86 -0.20 -14.47 9.56
C SER A 86 -0.45 -14.34 11.05
N ASN A 87 0.26 -15.16 11.85
CA ASN A 87 0.23 -15.12 13.31
C ASN A 87 0.97 -13.91 13.91
N ARG A 88 1.73 -13.16 13.11
CA ARG A 88 2.48 -11.97 13.54
C ARG A 88 1.61 -10.71 13.41
N ASP A 89 0.68 -10.53 14.34
CA ASP A 89 -0.27 -9.41 14.34
C ASP A 89 -0.94 -9.18 12.97
N ARG A 90 -1.09 -10.24 12.16
CA ARG A 90 -1.61 -10.22 10.78
C ARG A 90 -0.81 -9.35 9.80
N MET A 91 0.36 -8.84 10.18
CA MET A 91 1.15 -7.87 9.41
C MET A 91 1.64 -8.42 8.05
N CYS A 92 1.94 -9.73 7.98
CA CYS A 92 2.42 -10.38 6.76
C CYS A 92 1.31 -11.10 5.98
N SER A 93 0.04 -10.77 6.24
CA SER A 93 -1.09 -11.45 5.59
C SER A 93 -1.20 -11.05 4.13
N SER A 94 -1.51 -12.02 3.26
CA SER A 94 -1.55 -11.83 1.83
C SER A 94 -2.64 -12.64 1.15
N VAL A 95 -3.11 -12.21 0.00
CA VAL A 95 -3.92 -13.01 -0.93
C VAL A 95 -3.06 -14.06 -1.66
N LEU A 96 -1.74 -13.86 -1.68
CA LEU A 96 -0.79 -14.80 -2.27
C LEU A 96 -0.33 -15.83 -1.24
N LYS A 97 -0.05 -17.03 -1.72
CA LYS A 97 0.47 -18.09 -0.85
C LYS A 97 1.90 -17.77 -0.39
N PRO A 98 2.18 -17.89 0.93
CA PRO A 98 3.52 -17.66 1.46
C PRO A 98 4.57 -18.60 0.85
N LYS A 99 5.76 -18.05 0.52
CA LYS A 99 6.89 -18.78 -0.06
C LYS A 99 8.19 -18.49 0.68
N VAL A 100 9.01 -17.56 0.18
CA VAL A 100 10.31 -17.22 0.78
C VAL A 100 10.16 -16.60 2.18
N VAL A 101 9.04 -15.95 2.48
CA VAL A 101 8.73 -15.43 3.82
C VAL A 101 8.84 -16.50 4.92
N LEU A 102 8.47 -17.74 4.63
CA LEU A 102 8.55 -18.86 5.58
C LEU A 102 9.99 -19.29 5.88
N GLU A 103 10.91 -19.09 4.93
CA GLU A 103 12.33 -19.39 5.09
C GLU A 103 13.04 -18.26 5.83
N GLN A 104 12.69 -17.00 5.53
CA GLN A 104 13.27 -15.82 6.16
C GLN A 104 12.82 -15.61 7.61
N TYR A 105 11.56 -15.93 7.89
CA TYR A 105 10.93 -15.73 9.19
C TYR A 105 10.26 -17.04 9.66
N PRO A 106 11.03 -18.02 10.13
CA PRO A 106 10.50 -19.36 10.48
C PRO A 106 9.44 -19.37 11.59
N ASP A 107 9.38 -18.30 12.39
CA ASP A 107 8.38 -18.15 13.46
C ASP A 107 7.03 -17.62 12.95
N ILE A 108 6.95 -17.20 11.69
CA ILE A 108 5.69 -16.78 11.07
C ILE A 108 4.97 -17.99 10.50
N THR A 109 3.71 -18.15 10.91
CA THR A 109 2.79 -19.19 10.38
C THR A 109 1.57 -18.52 9.73
N PHE A 110 0.90 -19.27 8.87
CA PHE A 110 -0.30 -18.84 8.15
C PHE A 110 -1.38 -19.94 8.25
N ASP A 111 -1.72 -20.29 9.48
CA ASP A 111 -2.67 -21.39 9.77
C ASP A 111 -4.13 -20.96 9.64
N GLU A 112 -4.39 -19.65 9.67
CA GLU A 112 -5.71 -19.04 9.55
C GLU A 112 -5.97 -18.58 8.11
N ARG A 113 -7.27 -18.57 7.71
CA ARG A 113 -7.77 -18.03 6.45
C ARG A 113 -8.94 -17.13 6.73
N GLU A 114 -9.02 -16.02 6.00
CA GLU A 114 -10.18 -15.12 6.01
C GLU A 114 -10.61 -14.83 4.58
N THR A 115 -11.91 -15.02 4.29
CA THR A 115 -12.48 -14.64 3.00
C THR A 115 -12.86 -13.17 3.06
N VAL A 116 -12.38 -12.39 2.11
CA VAL A 116 -12.60 -10.94 2.03
C VAL A 116 -13.08 -10.54 0.64
N GLU A 117 -13.80 -9.43 0.57
CA GLU A 117 -14.15 -8.80 -0.71
C GLU A 117 -12.92 -8.12 -1.30
N MET A 118 -12.74 -8.25 -2.61
CA MET A 118 -11.73 -7.54 -3.40
C MET A 118 -12.43 -6.72 -4.46
N MET A 119 -11.96 -5.48 -4.67
CA MET A 119 -12.45 -4.61 -5.74
C MET A 119 -11.29 -3.87 -6.41
N ARG A 120 -11.59 -3.15 -7.47
CA ARG A 120 -10.61 -2.28 -8.13
C ARG A 120 -10.63 -0.89 -7.48
N LEU A 121 -9.45 -0.27 -7.37
CA LEU A 121 -9.37 1.11 -6.89
C LEU A 121 -10.17 2.07 -7.78
N ASP A 122 -10.13 1.88 -9.11
CA ASP A 122 -10.86 2.68 -10.08
C ASP A 122 -12.40 2.59 -9.98
N ASP A 123 -12.92 1.59 -9.28
CA ASP A 123 -14.36 1.34 -9.12
C ASP A 123 -14.90 1.78 -7.75
N THR A 124 -14.03 2.40 -6.92
CA THR A 124 -14.45 3.04 -5.66
C THR A 124 -15.19 4.35 -5.93
N ASP A 125 -15.97 4.82 -4.95
CA ASP A 125 -16.71 6.09 -5.00
C ASP A 125 -15.88 7.29 -4.50
N LEU A 126 -14.53 7.17 -4.53
CA LEU A 126 -13.62 8.23 -4.08
C LEU A 126 -13.58 9.41 -5.05
N GLU A 127 -13.55 10.62 -4.48
CA GLU A 127 -13.20 11.85 -5.21
C GLU A 127 -11.69 11.97 -5.32
N PHE A 128 -11.10 11.34 -6.35
CA PHE A 128 -9.65 11.18 -6.52
C PHE A 128 -8.87 12.50 -6.60
N ASP A 129 -9.50 13.60 -6.99
CA ASP A 129 -8.85 14.93 -7.09
C ASP A 129 -8.24 15.42 -5.77
N ASN A 130 -8.68 14.87 -4.64
CA ASN A 130 -8.16 15.20 -3.32
C ASN A 130 -6.89 14.44 -2.95
N PHE A 131 -6.48 13.45 -3.75
CA PHE A 131 -5.41 12.52 -3.41
C PHE A 131 -4.35 12.47 -4.51
N ASN A 132 -3.08 12.58 -4.12
CA ASN A 132 -1.97 12.45 -5.06
C ASN A 132 -0.81 11.58 -4.55
N PHE A 133 -0.98 10.90 -3.42
CA PHE A 133 -0.02 9.98 -2.86
C PHE A 133 -0.67 8.62 -2.59
N LEU A 134 -0.11 7.55 -3.18
CA LEU A 134 -0.44 6.17 -2.84
C LEU A 134 0.62 5.59 -1.91
N ASN A 135 0.19 4.94 -0.82
CA ASN A 135 1.00 4.03 -0.03
C ASN A 135 0.43 2.62 -0.21
N ILE A 136 1.22 1.68 -0.72
CA ILE A 136 0.77 0.32 -1.05
C ILE A 136 1.67 -0.70 -0.35
N ASP A 137 1.10 -1.47 0.57
CA ASP A 137 1.75 -2.57 1.28
C ASP A 137 0.75 -3.73 1.42
N VAL A 138 0.67 -4.56 0.40
CA VAL A 138 -0.30 -5.66 0.28
C VAL A 138 0.37 -7.02 0.16
N GLN A 139 1.63 -7.06 0.58
CA GLN A 139 2.40 -8.27 0.75
C GLN A 139 2.46 -9.14 -0.51
N GLY A 140 2.97 -8.50 -1.61
CA GLY A 140 3.24 -9.13 -2.88
C GLY A 140 2.16 -8.94 -3.96
N TYR A 141 1.05 -8.27 -3.67
CA TYR A 141 -0.05 -8.07 -4.64
C TYR A 141 -0.08 -6.66 -5.23
N GLU A 142 0.99 -5.88 -5.06
CA GLU A 142 1.10 -4.46 -5.41
C GLU A 142 0.84 -4.19 -6.89
N LEU A 143 1.35 -5.04 -7.79
CA LEU A 143 1.15 -4.87 -9.24
C LEU A 143 -0.32 -5.02 -9.63
N GLU A 144 -1.04 -5.95 -9.00
CA GLU A 144 -2.46 -6.15 -9.28
C GLU A 144 -3.31 -5.00 -8.74
N VAL A 145 -2.94 -4.42 -7.58
CA VAL A 145 -3.52 -3.18 -7.07
C VAL A 145 -3.33 -2.03 -8.07
N LEU A 146 -2.10 -1.83 -8.55
CA LEU A 146 -1.78 -0.80 -9.54
C LEU A 146 -2.56 -0.97 -10.84
N LYS A 147 -2.74 -2.21 -11.32
CA LYS A 147 -3.59 -2.51 -12.50
C LYS A 147 -5.05 -2.15 -12.27
N GLY A 148 -5.57 -2.39 -11.05
CA GLY A 148 -6.92 -2.02 -10.66
C GLY A 148 -7.14 -0.52 -10.49
N GLY A 149 -6.06 0.27 -10.35
CA GLY A 149 -6.06 1.73 -10.22
C GLY A 149 -5.52 2.47 -11.44
N ALA A 150 -5.58 1.88 -12.63
CA ALA A 150 -4.94 2.42 -13.83
C ALA A 150 -5.40 3.85 -14.19
N LYS A 151 -6.69 4.19 -13.99
CA LYS A 151 -7.20 5.55 -14.19
C LYS A 151 -6.80 6.48 -13.04
N THR A 152 -6.85 5.97 -11.81
CA THR A 152 -6.44 6.70 -10.61
C THR A 152 -4.99 7.17 -10.74
N LEU A 153 -4.10 6.35 -11.32
CA LEU A 153 -2.69 6.71 -11.54
C LEU A 153 -2.51 7.99 -12.36
N GLU A 154 -3.50 8.42 -13.15
CA GLU A 154 -3.41 9.69 -13.90
C GLU A 154 -3.32 10.91 -12.99
N GLY A 155 -4.02 10.88 -11.83
CA GLY A 155 -4.03 11.95 -10.82
C GLY A 155 -2.95 11.84 -9.73
N ILE A 156 -2.25 10.70 -9.64
CA ILE A 156 -1.23 10.45 -8.62
C ILE A 156 0.12 11.04 -9.02
N ASP A 157 0.79 11.72 -8.07
CA ASP A 157 2.14 12.26 -8.23
C ASP A 157 3.22 11.35 -7.60
N TYR A 158 2.86 10.61 -6.54
CA TYR A 158 3.79 9.84 -5.72
C TYR A 158 3.23 8.46 -5.37
N ILE A 159 4.06 7.43 -5.49
CA ILE A 159 3.72 6.07 -5.05
C ILE A 159 4.84 5.58 -4.14
N TYR A 160 4.51 5.23 -2.91
CA TYR A 160 5.38 4.50 -2.01
C TYR A 160 4.85 3.07 -1.90
N THR A 161 5.68 2.07 -2.14
CA THR A 161 5.20 0.69 -2.21
C THR A 161 6.27 -0.30 -1.81
N GLU A 162 5.85 -1.45 -1.25
CA GLU A 162 6.73 -2.59 -1.15
C GLU A 162 7.23 -3.01 -2.53
N ILE A 163 8.51 -3.37 -2.61
CA ILE A 163 9.20 -3.85 -3.81
C ILE A 163 9.97 -5.12 -3.51
N ASN A 164 10.01 -6.05 -4.45
CA ASN A 164 10.56 -7.37 -4.22
C ASN A 164 11.66 -7.74 -5.23
N ARG A 165 12.71 -8.44 -4.77
CA ARG A 165 13.77 -9.08 -5.56
C ARG A 165 13.64 -10.60 -5.61
N ALA A 166 12.75 -11.14 -4.80
CA ALA A 166 12.47 -12.58 -4.73
C ALA A 166 10.97 -12.81 -4.58
N GLU A 167 10.51 -14.01 -4.88
CA GLU A 167 9.12 -14.40 -4.63
C GLU A 167 8.88 -14.64 -3.13
N VAL A 168 8.72 -13.55 -2.38
CA VAL A 168 8.40 -13.60 -0.94
C VAL A 168 7.10 -14.38 -0.72
N TYR A 169 6.13 -14.17 -1.60
CA TYR A 169 4.93 -14.99 -1.79
C TYR A 169 4.94 -15.58 -3.21
N GLU A 170 4.15 -16.64 -3.47
CA GLU A 170 4.05 -17.23 -4.82
C GLU A 170 3.55 -16.19 -5.84
N ASN A 171 4.28 -16.03 -6.93
CA ASN A 171 4.00 -15.06 -8.00
C ASN A 171 4.09 -13.57 -7.59
N THR A 172 4.76 -13.24 -6.50
CA THR A 172 5.09 -11.83 -6.20
C THR A 172 5.87 -11.22 -7.36
N PRO A 173 5.44 -10.07 -7.89
CA PRO A 173 6.16 -9.40 -8.97
C PRO A 173 7.52 -8.90 -8.48
N HIS A 174 8.53 -8.98 -9.32
CA HIS A 174 9.82 -8.36 -9.05
C HIS A 174 9.76 -6.86 -9.31
N VAL A 175 10.66 -6.12 -8.68
CA VAL A 175 10.69 -4.65 -8.74
C VAL A 175 10.78 -4.10 -10.17
N ASP A 176 11.45 -4.78 -11.09
CA ASP A 176 11.56 -4.39 -12.51
C ASP A 176 10.22 -4.54 -13.27
N GLU A 177 9.32 -5.40 -12.80
CA GLU A 177 7.95 -5.49 -13.33
C GLU A 177 7.13 -4.28 -12.92
N LEU A 178 7.25 -3.82 -11.66
CA LEU A 178 6.63 -2.56 -11.21
C LEU A 178 7.21 -1.37 -11.97
N ASP A 179 8.54 -1.28 -12.09
CA ASP A 179 9.23 -0.23 -12.87
C ASP A 179 8.71 -0.17 -14.31
N THR A 180 8.56 -1.35 -14.95
CA THR A 180 8.07 -1.47 -16.33
C THR A 180 6.60 -1.04 -16.44
N TYR A 181 5.75 -1.45 -15.49
CA TYR A 181 4.34 -1.11 -15.49
C TYR A 181 4.09 0.38 -15.26
N LEU A 182 4.81 0.99 -14.33
CA LEU A 182 4.62 2.39 -13.94
C LEU A 182 5.23 3.41 -14.92
N LYS A 183 6.22 3.00 -15.70
CA LYS A 183 6.91 3.87 -16.67
C LYS A 183 5.99 4.56 -17.69
N PRO A 184 5.01 3.90 -18.35
CA PRO A 184 4.07 4.55 -19.27
C PRO A 184 3.20 5.63 -18.62
N TYR A 185 2.99 5.56 -17.30
CA TYR A 185 2.27 6.57 -16.52
C TYR A 185 3.14 7.76 -16.10
N GLY A 186 4.43 7.76 -16.49
CA GLY A 186 5.39 8.81 -16.21
C GLY A 186 6.10 8.67 -14.86
N PHE A 187 5.97 7.55 -14.17
CA PHE A 187 6.66 7.33 -12.89
C PHE A 187 8.08 6.80 -13.08
N THR A 188 8.98 7.34 -12.24
CA THR A 188 10.36 6.85 -12.10
C THR A 188 10.61 6.53 -10.63
N ARG A 189 11.19 5.36 -10.34
CA ARG A 189 11.63 5.01 -8.99
C ARG A 189 12.86 5.83 -8.62
N VAL A 190 12.73 6.67 -7.58
CA VAL A 190 13.76 7.64 -7.16
C VAL A 190 14.45 7.25 -5.85
N GLU A 191 13.83 6.35 -5.08
CA GLU A 191 14.37 5.86 -3.81
C GLU A 191 14.08 4.37 -3.66
N SER A 192 14.95 3.65 -2.95
CA SER A 192 14.70 2.28 -2.50
C SER A 192 15.44 2.05 -1.19
N ASP A 193 14.78 1.41 -0.24
CA ASP A 193 15.40 0.89 0.97
C ASP A 193 15.09 -0.61 1.08
N TRP A 194 16.11 -1.43 1.35
CA TRP A 194 16.01 -2.88 1.27
C TRP A 194 16.14 -3.51 2.65
N ALA A 195 15.17 -4.33 3.01
CA ALA A 195 15.22 -5.18 4.19
C ALA A 195 15.92 -6.50 3.85
N GLY A 196 17.24 -6.47 3.74
CA GLY A 196 18.04 -7.61 3.28
C GLY A 196 18.03 -7.76 1.76
N ASP A 197 17.98 -9.01 1.28
CA ASP A 197 18.20 -9.33 -0.14
C ASP A 197 16.90 -9.58 -0.93
N THR A 198 15.73 -9.62 -0.27
CA THR A 198 14.50 -10.14 -0.88
C THR A 198 13.41 -9.11 -1.10
N TRP A 199 13.18 -8.20 -0.14
CA TRP A 199 12.13 -7.20 -0.19
C TRP A 199 12.63 -5.85 0.34
N GLY A 200 11.88 -4.81 0.11
CA GLY A 200 12.14 -3.46 0.56
C GLY A 200 11.02 -2.53 0.18
N ASP A 201 11.25 -1.24 0.33
CA ASP A 201 10.30 -0.20 -0.08
C ASP A 201 10.90 0.68 -1.19
N GLY A 202 10.04 1.16 -2.08
CA GLY A 202 10.39 2.07 -3.16
C GLY A 202 9.48 3.29 -3.22
N LEU A 203 10.09 4.45 -3.50
CA LEU A 203 9.35 5.66 -3.87
C LEU A 203 9.43 5.88 -5.37
N TYR A 204 8.27 6.01 -6.00
CA TYR A 204 8.12 6.44 -7.38
C TYR A 204 7.57 7.87 -7.43
N VAL A 205 8.14 8.68 -8.28
CA VAL A 205 7.71 10.06 -8.50
C VAL A 205 7.35 10.23 -9.96
N LYS A 206 6.20 10.87 -10.20
CA LYS A 206 5.75 11.19 -11.56
C LYS A 206 6.52 12.37 -12.10
N GLU A 207 7.09 12.23 -13.28
CA GLU A 207 7.71 13.34 -13.98
C GLU A 207 6.64 14.36 -14.36
N LYS A 208 6.79 15.61 -13.85
CA LYS A 208 5.89 16.69 -14.25
C LYS A 208 6.18 17.02 -15.71
N SER A 209 5.18 16.88 -16.57
CA SER A 209 5.26 17.35 -17.93
C SER A 209 5.63 18.82 -17.92
N ASN A 210 6.80 19.19 -18.42
CA ASN A 210 7.13 20.57 -18.70
C ASN A 210 6.20 21.03 -19.85
N VAL A 211 5.02 21.57 -19.50
CA VAL A 211 4.14 22.29 -20.42
C VAL A 211 4.55 23.75 -20.42
#